data_80ded187980ff63899fbbef2324fe101
#
_entry.id   80ded187980ff63899fbbef2324fe101
#
_cell.length_a   1.000
_cell.length_b   1.000
_cell.length_c   1.000
_cell.angle_alpha   90.00
_cell.angle_beta   90.00
_cell.angle_gamma   90.00
#
_symmetry.space_group_name_H-M   'P 1'
#
loop_
_entity.id
_entity.type
_entity.pdbx_description
1 polymer ?
#
loop_
_entity_poly.entity_id
_entity_poly.type
_entity_poly.pdbx_seq_one_letter_code
_entity_poly.pdbx_strand_id
1 'polypeptide(L)'
;MITDPSYISQGNPKLDSEKSHAFNLSYSNFTQKFNINISARYSFTNNSIENVTRLMPDTEIEGLKNPTGKDVLYSTYANIGKTRYASVNGYVNWNATPRTRIYMNMSGNYSYLEGSEGMRNDGWSLFAYGGAQQTLPHDWRISLNVFGQTPWIMLQGKGSSFFDYGLSVNKSFLDKRLTLSAFASNFFKKYMDQSSTTEGSGFIRESNYKYSRQRFGISVSYRIGELKASVKKAARTISNDDVKSGGSGSGGGGEIGCKYIPF
;
A
#
# COMPACT_ATOMS: atom_id res chain seq x y z
N MET A 1 -12.07 20.44 12.83
CA MET A 1 -12.31 19.66 14.06
C MET A 1 -11.21 20.02 15.05
N ILE A 2 -11.54 20.57 16.19
CA ILE A 2 -10.55 20.91 17.24
C ILE A 2 -10.40 19.65 18.09
N THR A 3 -9.25 18.98 17.98
CA THR A 3 -8.93 17.78 18.76
C THR A 3 -8.12 18.09 20.02
N ASP A 4 -7.50 19.27 20.03
CA ASP A 4 -6.70 19.83 21.12
C ASP A 4 -6.94 21.34 21.09
N PRO A 5 -7.18 22.03 22.23
CA PRO A 5 -7.39 23.48 22.27
C PRO A 5 -6.26 24.32 21.69
N SER A 6 -5.05 23.77 21.62
CA SER A 6 -3.87 24.39 21.05
C SER A 6 -3.57 23.99 19.60
N TYR A 7 -4.41 23.16 18.98
CA TYR A 7 -4.20 22.67 17.61
C TYR A 7 -5.47 22.78 16.77
N ILE A 8 -5.38 23.51 15.67
CA ILE A 8 -6.47 23.71 14.72
C ILE A 8 -6.04 23.22 13.35
N SER A 9 -6.85 22.35 12.73
CA SER A 9 -6.62 21.87 11.37
C SER A 9 -7.78 22.27 10.46
N GLN A 10 -7.47 22.91 9.33
CA GLN A 10 -8.46 23.38 8.36
C GLN A 10 -8.00 23.06 6.94
N GLY A 11 -8.94 22.63 6.08
CA GLY A 11 -8.68 22.47 4.66
C GLY A 11 -8.52 23.82 3.95
N ASN A 12 -7.82 23.82 2.82
CA ASN A 12 -7.66 25.00 1.98
C ASN A 12 -8.43 24.81 0.64
N PRO A 13 -9.51 25.56 0.41
CA PRO A 13 -10.27 25.47 -0.84
C PRO A 13 -9.59 26.20 -2.01
N LYS A 14 -8.51 26.94 -1.77
CA LYS A 14 -7.79 27.77 -2.76
C LYS A 14 -6.56 27.04 -3.32
N LEU A 15 -6.56 25.70 -3.32
CA LEU A 15 -5.44 24.92 -3.84
C LEU A 15 -5.46 24.85 -5.36
N ASP A 16 -4.29 25.05 -5.97
CA ASP A 16 -4.06 24.83 -7.38
C ASP A 16 -3.68 23.37 -7.65
N SER A 17 -3.89 22.92 -8.90
CA SER A 17 -3.48 21.58 -9.32
C SER A 17 -1.96 21.45 -9.32
N GLU A 18 -1.45 20.39 -8.72
CA GLU A 18 -0.04 19.99 -8.84
C GLU A 18 0.21 19.20 -10.13
N LYS A 19 1.44 19.29 -10.64
CA LYS A 19 1.87 18.53 -11.82
C LYS A 19 3.03 17.63 -11.44
N SER A 20 2.82 16.34 -11.60
CA SER A 20 3.82 15.31 -11.28
C SER A 20 4.29 14.60 -12.54
N HIS A 21 5.57 14.31 -12.60
CA HIS A 21 6.19 13.50 -13.63
C HIS A 21 6.83 12.27 -12.97
N ALA A 22 6.70 11.11 -13.60
CA ALA A 22 7.25 9.87 -13.06
C ALA A 22 7.87 9.01 -14.16
N PHE A 23 9.04 8.46 -13.87
CA PHE A 23 9.75 7.49 -14.68
C PHE A 23 9.84 6.18 -13.92
N ASN A 24 9.51 5.08 -14.58
CA ASN A 24 9.50 3.76 -13.97
C ASN A 24 10.32 2.81 -14.84
N LEU A 25 11.16 2.02 -14.20
CA LEU A 25 11.87 0.91 -14.80
C LEU A 25 11.54 -0.35 -14.00
N SER A 26 11.18 -1.43 -14.65
CA SER A 26 10.86 -2.68 -13.95
C SER A 26 11.47 -3.87 -14.67
N TYR A 27 11.90 -4.83 -13.86
CA TYR A 27 12.39 -6.13 -14.30
C TYR A 27 11.62 -7.22 -13.58
N SER A 28 11.17 -8.21 -14.31
CA SER A 28 10.45 -9.35 -13.76
C SER A 28 10.99 -10.66 -14.33
N ASN A 29 11.17 -11.63 -13.46
CA ASN A 29 11.53 -12.99 -13.85
C ASN A 29 10.62 -13.97 -13.07
N PHE A 30 9.91 -14.82 -13.79
CA PHE A 30 8.97 -15.77 -13.25
C PHE A 30 9.36 -17.18 -13.64
N THR A 31 9.69 -17.97 -12.65
CA THR A 31 9.94 -19.40 -12.77
C THR A 31 9.04 -20.19 -11.85
N GLN A 32 9.01 -21.50 -11.97
CA GLN A 32 8.23 -22.35 -11.05
C GLN A 32 8.70 -22.27 -9.59
N LYS A 33 10.00 -22.07 -9.36
CA LYS A 33 10.60 -22.04 -8.03
C LYS A 33 10.82 -20.64 -7.50
N PHE A 34 11.09 -19.68 -8.38
CA PHE A 34 11.53 -18.37 -7.96
C PHE A 34 10.90 -17.28 -8.84
N ASN A 35 10.18 -16.38 -8.23
CA ASN A 35 9.60 -15.23 -8.90
C ASN A 35 10.17 -13.96 -8.27
N ILE A 36 10.72 -13.10 -9.10
CA ILE A 36 11.27 -11.81 -8.71
C ILE A 36 10.66 -10.71 -9.56
N ASN A 37 10.35 -9.61 -8.91
CA ASN A 37 10.03 -8.34 -9.57
C ASN A 37 10.81 -7.25 -8.86
N ILE A 38 11.56 -6.45 -9.61
CA ILE A 38 12.28 -5.29 -9.11
C ILE A 38 11.85 -4.10 -9.95
N SER A 39 11.50 -3.00 -9.31
CA SER A 39 11.19 -1.76 -9.99
C SER A 39 11.90 -0.59 -9.33
N ALA A 40 12.40 0.32 -10.17
CA ALA A 40 12.91 1.60 -9.76
C ALA A 40 11.98 2.69 -10.28
N ARG A 41 11.70 3.68 -9.45
CA ARG A 41 10.87 4.83 -9.81
C ARG A 41 11.56 6.10 -9.38
N TYR A 42 11.58 7.08 -10.27
CA TYR A 42 11.91 8.46 -9.94
C TYR A 42 10.71 9.34 -10.30
N SER A 43 10.29 10.21 -9.38
CA SER A 43 9.23 11.18 -9.63
C SER A 43 9.57 12.54 -9.04
N PHE A 44 9.09 13.58 -9.70
CA PHE A 44 9.18 14.94 -9.20
C PHE A 44 7.87 15.68 -9.43
N THR A 45 7.52 16.52 -8.47
CA THR A 45 6.34 17.38 -8.50
C THR A 45 6.78 18.79 -8.19
N ASN A 46 6.38 19.73 -9.04
CA ASN A 46 6.50 21.16 -8.76
C ASN A 46 5.15 21.70 -8.31
N ASN A 47 5.14 22.68 -7.44
CA ASN A 47 3.93 23.23 -6.83
C ASN A 47 3.14 22.14 -6.07
N SER A 48 3.85 21.27 -5.35
CA SER A 48 3.21 20.20 -4.57
C SER A 48 2.37 20.76 -3.43
N ILE A 49 1.28 20.07 -3.17
CA ILE A 49 0.38 20.37 -2.06
C ILE A 49 0.94 19.73 -0.81
N GLU A 50 1.45 20.55 0.11
CA GLU A 50 2.04 20.11 1.35
C GLU A 50 1.20 20.51 2.55
N ASN A 51 1.18 19.65 3.56
CA ASN A 51 0.61 20.01 4.86
C ASN A 51 1.63 20.90 5.60
N VAL A 52 1.18 22.08 6.03
CA VAL A 52 2.00 23.05 6.74
C VAL A 52 1.36 23.41 8.05
N THR A 53 2.14 23.31 9.11
CA THR A 53 1.77 23.73 10.46
C THR A 53 2.58 24.94 10.86
N ARG A 54 1.90 25.95 11.39
CA ARG A 54 2.50 27.20 11.87
C ARG A 54 1.98 27.54 13.26
N LEU A 55 2.82 28.19 14.07
CA LEU A 55 2.37 28.81 15.30
C LEU A 55 1.89 30.23 14.97
N MET A 56 0.63 30.54 15.26
CA MET A 56 0.02 31.82 14.95
C MET A 56 -1.16 32.13 15.87
N PRO A 57 -1.51 33.39 16.09
CA PRO A 57 -2.71 33.77 16.83
C PRO A 57 -3.96 33.21 16.17
N ASP A 58 -4.89 32.68 16.95
CA ASP A 58 -6.15 32.14 16.44
C ASP A 58 -7.06 33.18 15.80
N THR A 59 -6.84 34.46 16.10
CA THR A 59 -7.54 35.61 15.49
C THR A 59 -7.23 35.79 14.01
N GLU A 60 -6.11 35.27 13.51
CA GLU A 60 -5.69 35.35 12.11
C GLU A 60 -6.25 34.19 11.26
N ILE A 61 -6.96 33.26 11.87
CA ILE A 61 -7.52 32.09 11.17
C ILE A 61 -8.85 32.45 10.54
N GLU A 62 -8.89 32.47 9.20
CA GLU A 62 -10.10 32.79 8.44
C GLU A 62 -11.22 31.77 8.74
N GLY A 63 -12.40 32.28 9.12
CA GLY A 63 -13.59 31.44 9.37
C GLY A 63 -13.62 30.75 10.73
N LEU A 64 -12.67 31.02 11.62
CA LEU A 64 -12.73 30.49 12.99
C LEU A 64 -13.83 31.19 13.80
N LYS A 65 -14.72 30.41 14.39
CA LYS A 65 -15.76 30.94 15.29
C LYS A 65 -15.18 31.09 16.69
N ASN A 66 -15.36 32.27 17.31
CA ASN A 66 -14.94 32.59 18.67
C ASN A 66 -13.42 32.45 18.92
N PRO A 67 -12.58 33.22 18.23
CA PRO A 67 -11.15 33.24 18.53
C PRO A 67 -10.88 33.74 19.94
N THR A 68 -9.85 33.22 20.57
CA THR A 68 -9.46 33.51 21.95
C THR A 68 -8.33 34.50 22.10
N GLY A 69 -7.65 34.84 20.99
CA GLY A 69 -6.46 35.70 20.95
C GLY A 69 -5.19 34.99 21.42
N LYS A 70 -5.19 33.66 21.50
CA LYS A 70 -4.04 32.85 21.88
C LYS A 70 -3.31 32.27 20.67
N ASP A 71 -2.03 32.04 20.81
CA ASP A 71 -1.26 31.30 19.83
C ASP A 71 -1.68 29.84 19.80
N VAL A 72 -1.91 29.34 18.59
CA VAL A 72 -2.29 27.96 18.31
C VAL A 72 -1.44 27.37 17.19
N LEU A 73 -1.30 26.05 17.17
CA LEU A 73 -0.71 25.35 16.05
C LEU A 73 -1.79 25.19 14.96
N TYR A 74 -1.69 26.00 13.93
CA TYR A 74 -2.58 25.96 12.77
C TYR A 74 -2.00 25.12 11.65
N SER A 75 -2.72 24.08 11.23
CA SER A 75 -2.33 23.15 10.18
C SER A 75 -3.27 23.25 8.99
N THR A 76 -2.73 23.44 7.81
CA THR A 76 -3.49 23.52 6.55
C THR A 76 -2.67 22.96 5.39
N TYR A 77 -3.26 22.94 4.19
CA TYR A 77 -2.58 22.54 2.96
C TYR A 77 -2.27 23.76 2.11
N ALA A 78 -1.11 23.76 1.46
CA ALA A 78 -0.70 24.85 0.57
C ALA A 78 0.14 24.33 -0.61
N ASN A 79 0.03 24.99 -1.76
CA ASN A 79 0.86 24.74 -2.94
C ASN A 79 2.21 25.43 -2.78
N ILE A 80 3.08 24.87 -1.96
CA ILE A 80 4.35 25.51 -1.60
C ILE A 80 5.55 24.61 -1.86
N GLY A 81 5.31 23.38 -2.29
CA GLY A 81 6.34 22.36 -2.28
C GLY A 81 6.97 22.09 -3.64
N LYS A 82 8.20 21.60 -3.58
CA LYS A 82 8.83 20.81 -4.63
C LYS A 82 9.19 19.48 -4.02
N THR A 83 8.72 18.40 -4.63
CA THR A 83 9.02 17.06 -4.13
C THR A 83 9.76 16.26 -5.17
N ARG A 84 10.70 15.44 -4.70
CA ARG A 84 11.44 14.47 -5.51
C ARG A 84 11.50 13.17 -4.74
N TYR A 85 11.06 12.12 -5.39
CA TYR A 85 11.05 10.78 -4.81
C TYR A 85 11.85 9.83 -5.70
N ALA A 86 12.78 9.11 -5.10
CA ALA A 86 13.43 7.98 -5.71
C ALA A 86 13.09 6.73 -4.92
N SER A 87 12.60 5.69 -5.57
CA SER A 87 12.24 4.46 -4.89
C SER A 87 12.72 3.22 -5.64
N VAL A 88 13.07 2.21 -4.86
CA VAL A 88 13.34 0.86 -5.36
C VAL A 88 12.41 -0.09 -4.61
N ASN A 89 11.64 -0.86 -5.38
CA ASN A 89 10.73 -1.86 -4.85
C ASN A 89 11.19 -3.24 -5.32
N GLY A 90 11.17 -4.20 -4.42
CA GLY A 90 11.53 -5.57 -4.70
C GLY A 90 10.46 -6.53 -4.17
N TYR A 91 10.01 -7.43 -5.02
CA TYR A 91 9.18 -8.56 -4.64
C TYR A 91 9.90 -9.85 -4.96
N VAL A 92 9.94 -10.75 -4.00
CA VAL A 92 10.50 -12.10 -4.14
C VAL A 92 9.47 -13.11 -3.62
N ASN A 93 9.24 -14.16 -4.40
CA ASN A 93 8.53 -15.34 -3.94
C ASN A 93 9.35 -16.57 -4.31
N TRP A 94 9.81 -17.29 -3.30
CA TRP A 94 10.65 -18.46 -3.44
C TRP A 94 9.97 -19.70 -2.90
N ASN A 95 9.70 -20.65 -3.78
CA ASN A 95 9.27 -22.00 -3.42
C ASN A 95 10.51 -22.86 -3.18
N ALA A 96 11.12 -22.72 -1.99
CA ALA A 96 12.38 -23.40 -1.62
C ALA A 96 12.25 -24.92 -1.73
N THR A 97 11.06 -25.43 -1.36
CA THR A 97 10.64 -26.82 -1.58
C THR A 97 9.16 -26.85 -2.00
N PRO A 98 8.60 -27.99 -2.44
CA PRO A 98 7.16 -28.11 -2.68
C PRO A 98 6.29 -27.83 -1.44
N ARG A 99 6.88 -27.78 -0.26
CA ARG A 99 6.20 -27.56 1.02
C ARG A 99 6.61 -26.27 1.72
N THR A 100 7.66 -25.58 1.23
CA THR A 100 8.23 -24.38 1.84
C THR A 100 8.14 -23.24 0.87
N ARG A 101 7.45 -22.19 1.26
CA ARG A 101 7.34 -20.92 0.52
C ARG A 101 7.84 -19.78 1.38
N ILE A 102 8.69 -18.93 0.81
CA ILE A 102 9.18 -17.69 1.41
C ILE A 102 8.83 -16.57 0.45
N TYR A 103 8.30 -15.48 0.97
CA TYR A 103 7.99 -14.31 0.17
C TYR A 103 8.37 -13.05 0.91
N MET A 104 8.78 -12.05 0.15
CA MET A 104 9.15 -10.75 0.66
C MET A 104 8.82 -9.65 -0.35
N ASN A 105 8.29 -8.56 0.16
CA ASN A 105 8.10 -7.31 -0.56
C ASN A 105 8.81 -6.22 0.24
N MET A 106 9.70 -5.48 -0.40
CA MET A 106 10.46 -4.40 0.21
C MET A 106 10.39 -3.16 -0.67
N SER A 107 10.34 -2.01 -0.04
CA SER A 107 10.42 -0.71 -0.69
C SER A 107 11.38 0.19 0.08
N GLY A 108 12.39 0.69 -0.62
CA GLY A 108 13.26 1.76 -0.14
C GLY A 108 12.92 3.04 -0.88
N ASN A 109 12.60 4.11 -0.14
CA ASN A 109 12.18 5.37 -0.71
C ASN A 109 13.06 6.49 -0.17
N TYR A 110 13.71 7.24 -1.06
CA TYR A 110 14.33 8.50 -0.73
C TYR A 110 13.38 9.63 -1.10
N SER A 111 13.10 10.49 -0.14
CA SER A 111 12.23 11.65 -0.28
C SER A 111 13.05 12.91 -0.10
N TYR A 112 12.91 13.88 -1.01
CA TYR A 112 13.41 15.24 -0.90
C TYR A 112 12.21 16.17 -1.04
N LEU A 113 12.00 16.99 -0.02
CA LEU A 113 10.90 17.94 0.08
C LEU A 113 11.48 19.34 0.34
N GLU A 114 11.05 20.29 -0.47
CA GLU A 114 11.40 21.70 -0.34
C GLU A 114 10.10 22.51 -0.35
N GLY A 115 9.91 23.33 0.65
CA GLY A 115 8.75 24.21 0.80
C GLY A 115 9.11 25.68 0.70
N SER A 116 8.15 26.56 0.96
CA SER A 116 8.38 27.98 1.10
C SER A 116 9.19 28.29 2.37
N GLU A 117 9.72 29.50 2.48
CA GLU A 117 10.41 30.02 3.67
C GLU A 117 11.65 29.20 4.08
N GLY A 118 12.31 28.55 3.10
CA GLY A 118 13.51 27.74 3.34
C GLY A 118 13.25 26.41 4.02
N MET A 119 12.01 25.98 4.16
CA MET A 119 11.68 24.65 4.67
C MET A 119 12.24 23.58 3.75
N ARG A 120 12.99 22.65 4.31
CA ARG A 120 13.56 21.52 3.59
C ARG A 120 13.67 20.32 4.51
N ASN A 121 13.31 19.17 3.99
CA ASN A 121 13.56 17.89 4.66
C ASN A 121 13.86 16.82 3.63
N ASP A 122 14.74 15.89 3.97
CA ASP A 122 15.05 14.75 3.13
C ASP A 122 15.43 13.52 3.97
N GLY A 123 15.34 12.36 3.36
CA GLY A 123 15.74 11.14 4.01
C GLY A 123 15.18 9.88 3.38
N TRP A 124 15.59 8.76 3.96
CA TRP A 124 15.16 7.43 3.56
C TRP A 124 14.02 6.94 4.43
N SER A 125 13.07 6.27 3.81
CA SER A 125 12.09 5.43 4.46
C SER A 125 12.11 4.03 3.86
N LEU A 126 12.00 3.02 4.72
CA LEU A 126 11.97 1.62 4.34
C LEU A 126 10.65 1.00 4.75
N PHE A 127 10.13 0.15 3.90
CA PHE A 127 8.96 -0.67 4.14
C PHE A 127 9.31 -2.11 3.80
N ALA A 128 8.93 -3.06 4.64
CA ALA A 128 9.11 -4.46 4.38
C ALA A 128 7.90 -5.27 4.86
N TYR A 129 7.44 -6.16 4.01
CA TYR A 129 6.44 -7.18 4.34
C TYR A 129 6.92 -8.51 3.81
N GLY A 130 6.89 -9.54 4.65
CA GLY A 130 7.32 -10.85 4.22
C GLY A 130 6.82 -11.95 5.12
N GLY A 131 7.11 -13.17 4.72
CA GLY A 131 6.75 -14.32 5.51
C GLY A 131 7.31 -15.63 4.97
N ALA A 132 7.16 -16.65 5.79
CA ALA A 132 7.49 -18.02 5.46
C ALA A 132 6.30 -18.91 5.76
N GLN A 133 6.04 -19.85 4.87
CA GLN A 133 4.98 -20.83 5.03
C GLN A 133 5.56 -22.21 4.86
N GLN A 134 5.31 -23.09 5.83
CA GLN A 134 5.70 -24.48 5.82
C GLN A 134 4.46 -25.37 5.87
N THR A 135 4.32 -26.23 4.87
CA THR A 135 3.32 -27.30 4.89
C THR A 135 3.97 -28.57 5.44
N LEU A 136 3.36 -29.15 6.45
CA LEU A 136 3.80 -30.37 7.10
C LEU A 136 2.89 -31.55 6.70
N PRO A 137 3.28 -32.81 6.98
CA PRO A 137 2.41 -33.95 6.78
C PRO A 137 1.06 -33.81 7.49
N HIS A 138 0.05 -34.53 7.02
CA HIS A 138 -1.30 -34.52 7.58
C HIS A 138 -2.00 -33.16 7.54
N ASP A 139 -1.77 -32.37 6.47
CA ASP A 139 -2.42 -31.09 6.21
C ASP A 139 -2.23 -30.01 7.31
N TRP A 140 -1.10 -30.07 8.02
CA TRP A 140 -0.67 -28.98 8.87
C TRP A 140 0.02 -27.89 8.05
N ARG A 141 -0.21 -26.63 8.40
CA ARG A 141 0.47 -25.48 7.81
C ARG A 141 0.84 -24.48 8.90
N ILE A 142 2.11 -24.12 8.93
CA ILE A 142 2.63 -23.07 9.80
C ILE A 142 3.00 -21.88 8.92
N SER A 143 2.62 -20.67 9.33
CA SER A 143 2.97 -19.45 8.62
C SER A 143 3.47 -18.40 9.60
N LEU A 144 4.61 -17.81 9.26
CA LEU A 144 5.19 -16.65 9.92
C LEU A 144 5.05 -15.46 8.98
N ASN A 145 4.59 -14.32 9.50
CA ASN A 145 4.50 -13.07 8.77
C ASN A 145 5.20 -11.97 9.58
N VAL A 146 5.89 -11.09 8.88
CA VAL A 146 6.52 -9.91 9.44
C VAL A 146 6.18 -8.70 8.59
N PHE A 147 6.00 -7.57 9.23
CA PHE A 147 5.67 -6.30 8.59
C PHE A 147 6.36 -5.17 9.33
N GLY A 148 7.06 -4.31 8.63
CA GLY A 148 7.78 -3.21 9.24
C GLY A 148 7.89 -2.01 8.33
N GLN A 149 7.95 -0.83 8.97
CA GLN A 149 8.14 0.45 8.33
C GLN A 149 9.00 1.34 9.21
N THR A 150 9.99 2.00 8.61
CA THR A 150 10.70 3.12 9.26
C THR A 150 9.87 4.40 9.16
N PRO A 151 10.19 5.46 9.90
CA PRO A 151 9.50 6.73 9.75
C PRO A 151 9.51 7.22 8.30
N TRP A 152 8.35 7.67 7.81
CA TRP A 152 8.30 8.37 6.52
C TRP A 152 8.69 9.82 6.70
N ILE A 153 9.25 10.41 5.67
CA ILE A 153 9.71 11.80 5.67
C ILE A 153 8.57 12.73 5.25
N MET A 154 8.34 13.77 6.02
CA MET A 154 7.38 14.85 5.75
C MET A 154 8.14 16.17 5.65
N LEU A 155 7.57 17.20 5.03
CA LEU A 155 8.22 18.51 4.88
C LEU A 155 8.68 19.06 6.24
N GLN A 156 7.86 18.97 7.26
CA GLN A 156 8.11 19.48 8.60
C GLN A 156 8.36 18.39 9.64
N GLY A 157 9.05 17.30 9.29
CA GLY A 157 9.38 16.28 10.28
C GLY A 157 9.36 14.85 9.77
N LYS A 158 9.03 13.94 10.68
CA LYS A 158 9.02 12.50 10.41
C LYS A 158 7.77 11.85 10.97
N GLY A 159 7.20 10.94 10.20
CA GLY A 159 6.14 10.07 10.66
C GLY A 159 6.63 9.00 11.63
N SER A 160 5.78 8.03 11.93
CA SER A 160 6.09 6.96 12.87
C SER A 160 6.66 5.71 12.21
N SER A 161 7.42 4.95 12.98
CA SER A 161 7.83 3.59 12.63
C SER A 161 6.92 2.57 13.30
N PHE A 162 6.84 1.38 12.72
CA PHE A 162 6.23 0.25 13.39
C PHE A 162 6.79 -1.08 12.88
N PHE A 163 6.62 -2.11 13.70
CA PHE A 163 7.00 -3.47 13.38
C PHE A 163 5.97 -4.43 13.95
N ASP A 164 5.38 -5.26 13.09
CA ASP A 164 4.40 -6.27 13.43
C ASP A 164 4.90 -7.65 13.01
N TYR A 165 4.57 -8.67 13.78
CA TYR A 165 4.85 -10.05 13.43
C TYR A 165 3.70 -10.95 13.91
N GLY A 166 3.53 -12.07 13.21
CA GLY A 166 2.48 -13.02 13.52
C GLY A 166 2.86 -14.42 13.13
N LEU A 167 2.39 -15.36 13.93
CA LEU A 167 2.48 -16.80 13.71
C LEU A 167 1.07 -17.35 13.56
N SER A 168 0.85 -18.22 12.61
CA SER A 168 -0.39 -18.99 12.50
C SER A 168 -0.12 -20.47 12.25
N VAL A 169 -0.95 -21.29 12.85
CA VAL A 169 -0.95 -22.74 12.67
C VAL A 169 -2.34 -23.15 12.20
N ASN A 170 -2.40 -23.84 11.07
CA ASN A 170 -3.64 -24.29 10.47
C ASN A 170 -3.61 -25.80 10.33
N LYS A 171 -4.75 -26.43 10.61
CA LYS A 171 -4.96 -27.87 10.40
C LYS A 171 -6.22 -28.06 9.58
N SER A 172 -6.10 -28.76 8.45
CA SER A 172 -7.25 -29.12 7.63
C SER A 172 -7.66 -30.57 7.86
N PHE A 173 -8.97 -30.82 7.78
CA PHE A 173 -9.65 -32.08 7.95
C PHE A 173 -10.68 -32.26 6.83
N LEU A 174 -11.25 -33.45 6.70
CA LEU A 174 -12.34 -33.78 5.78
C LEU A 174 -12.01 -33.35 4.34
N ASP A 175 -10.90 -33.82 3.81
CA ASP A 175 -10.41 -33.43 2.47
C ASP A 175 -10.33 -31.91 2.27
N LYS A 176 -9.84 -31.21 3.29
CA LYS A 176 -9.69 -29.74 3.33
C LYS A 176 -11.03 -28.97 3.34
N ARG A 177 -12.13 -29.62 3.69
CA ARG A 177 -13.42 -28.95 3.89
C ARG A 177 -13.51 -28.23 5.23
N LEU A 178 -12.89 -28.78 6.28
CA LEU A 178 -12.83 -28.15 7.60
C LEU A 178 -11.40 -27.70 7.86
N THR A 179 -11.22 -26.43 8.24
CA THR A 179 -9.92 -25.89 8.66
C THR A 179 -10.05 -25.24 10.02
N LEU A 180 -9.22 -25.68 10.94
CA LEU A 180 -8.99 -25.04 12.23
C LEU A 180 -7.74 -24.20 12.14
N SER A 181 -7.80 -22.96 12.58
CA SER A 181 -6.68 -22.03 12.58
C SER A 181 -6.50 -21.42 13.97
N ALA A 182 -5.27 -21.40 14.45
CA ALA A 182 -4.86 -20.64 15.63
C ALA A 182 -3.82 -19.61 15.19
N PHE A 183 -3.90 -18.39 15.70
CA PHE A 183 -2.93 -17.35 15.40
C PHE A 183 -2.56 -16.53 16.63
N ALA A 184 -1.35 -16.01 16.60
CA ALA A 184 -0.82 -15.08 17.58
C ALA A 184 -0.07 -13.97 16.85
N SER A 185 -0.36 -12.72 17.18
CA SER A 185 0.33 -11.54 16.65
C SER A 185 0.92 -10.73 17.78
N ASN A 186 2.15 -10.23 17.56
CA ASN A 186 2.87 -9.38 18.52
C ASN A 186 2.92 -9.99 19.95
N PHE A 187 3.11 -11.29 20.02
CA PHE A 187 2.97 -12.06 21.26
C PHE A 187 4.08 -11.80 22.29
N PHE A 188 5.20 -11.19 21.90
CA PHE A 188 6.26 -10.78 22.84
C PHE A 188 6.08 -9.36 23.41
N LYS A 189 5.34 -8.48 22.68
CA LYS A 189 5.16 -7.09 23.10
C LYS A 189 3.70 -6.67 22.99
N LYS A 190 3.05 -6.42 24.12
CA LYS A 190 1.63 -6.07 24.18
C LYS A 190 1.36 -4.69 23.58
N TYR A 191 2.20 -3.72 23.91
CA TYR A 191 2.01 -2.34 23.49
C TYR A 191 3.03 -1.96 22.44
N MET A 192 2.58 -1.16 21.49
CA MET A 192 3.40 -0.53 20.47
C MET A 192 3.34 0.98 20.68
N ASP A 193 4.50 1.60 20.67
CA ASP A 193 4.66 3.04 20.75
C ASP A 193 4.87 3.56 19.33
N GLN A 194 4.08 4.54 18.92
CA GLN A 194 4.26 5.28 17.68
C GLN A 194 4.50 6.74 18.02
N SER A 195 5.61 7.28 17.56
CA SER A 195 5.95 8.69 17.72
C SER A 195 6.11 9.34 16.37
N SER A 196 5.61 10.56 16.24
CA SER A 196 5.82 11.42 15.07
C SER A 196 6.20 12.80 15.53
N THR A 197 7.07 13.47 14.77
CA THR A 197 7.56 14.81 15.09
C THR A 197 7.19 15.75 13.95
N THR A 198 6.70 16.93 14.31
CA THR A 198 6.49 18.05 13.39
C THR A 198 7.22 19.26 13.92
N GLU A 199 8.07 19.86 13.10
CA GLU A 199 8.92 20.99 13.47
C GLU A 199 8.61 22.21 12.58
N GLY A 200 8.60 23.37 13.16
CA GLY A 200 8.40 24.62 12.44
C GLY A 200 9.01 25.82 13.18
N SER A 201 8.87 27.00 12.61
CA SER A 201 9.36 28.20 13.27
C SER A 201 8.65 28.40 14.60
N GLY A 202 9.44 28.34 15.69
CA GLY A 202 8.94 28.60 17.03
C GLY A 202 8.24 27.42 17.71
N PHE A 203 8.20 26.22 17.11
CA PHE A 203 7.60 25.05 17.75
C PHE A 203 8.22 23.72 17.33
N ILE A 204 8.14 22.75 18.24
CA ILE A 204 8.34 21.31 17.98
C ILE A 204 7.15 20.59 18.61
N ARG A 205 6.45 19.80 17.80
CA ARG A 205 5.34 18.97 18.27
C ARG A 205 5.71 17.50 18.16
N GLU A 206 5.68 16.82 19.29
CA GLU A 206 5.80 15.37 19.37
C GLU A 206 4.44 14.75 19.67
N SER A 207 4.05 13.78 18.86
CA SER A 207 2.81 13.03 19.06
C SER A 207 3.15 11.59 19.35
N ASN A 208 2.83 11.14 20.55
CA ASN A 208 3.13 9.79 21.02
C ASN A 208 1.82 9.02 21.24
N TYR A 209 1.67 7.92 20.54
CA TYR A 209 0.52 7.03 20.67
C TYR A 209 0.98 5.67 21.17
N LYS A 210 0.31 5.15 22.18
CA LYS A 210 0.53 3.82 22.71
C LYS A 210 -0.75 3.01 22.61
N TYR A 211 -0.68 1.88 21.89
CA TYR A 211 -1.83 1.04 21.68
C TYR A 211 -1.48 -0.45 21.72
N SER A 212 -2.47 -1.28 22.05
CA SER A 212 -2.28 -2.73 22.10
C SER A 212 -2.40 -3.34 20.72
N ARG A 213 -1.39 -4.09 20.29
CA ARG A 213 -1.37 -4.87 19.04
C ARG A 213 -1.27 -6.37 19.26
N GLN A 214 -1.13 -6.80 20.49
CA GLN A 214 -1.12 -8.22 20.82
C GLN A 214 -2.49 -8.82 20.56
N ARG A 215 -2.55 -9.88 19.77
CA ARG A 215 -3.77 -10.58 19.43
C ARG A 215 -3.53 -12.08 19.40
N PHE A 216 -4.51 -12.82 19.94
CA PHE A 216 -4.60 -14.27 19.86
C PHE A 216 -5.99 -14.62 19.36
N GLY A 217 -6.10 -15.64 18.54
CA GLY A 217 -7.39 -16.06 18.05
C GLY A 217 -7.39 -17.45 17.52
N ILE A 218 -8.60 -18.02 17.51
CA ILE A 218 -8.90 -19.32 16.91
C ILE A 218 -10.04 -19.09 15.92
N SER A 219 -9.95 -19.70 14.76
CA SER A 219 -11.02 -19.67 13.77
C SER A 219 -11.29 -21.07 13.23
N VAL A 220 -12.55 -21.32 12.91
CA VAL A 220 -13.04 -22.54 12.29
C VAL A 220 -13.67 -22.16 10.98
N SER A 221 -13.22 -22.77 9.89
CA SER A 221 -13.78 -22.55 8.55
C SER A 221 -14.27 -23.88 7.99
N TYR A 222 -15.52 -23.93 7.57
CA TYR A 222 -16.10 -25.10 6.91
C TYR A 222 -16.61 -24.72 5.53
N ARG A 223 -16.15 -25.43 4.50
CA ARG A 223 -16.57 -25.25 3.11
C ARG A 223 -17.73 -26.15 2.79
N ILE A 224 -18.88 -25.55 2.47
CA ILE A 224 -20.07 -26.24 2.03
C ILE A 224 -20.10 -26.22 0.49
N GLY A 225 -20.32 -27.39 -0.11
CA GLY A 225 -20.38 -27.57 -1.57
C GLY A 225 -19.03 -27.81 -2.23
N GLU A 226 -19.05 -28.31 -3.45
CA GLU A 226 -17.89 -28.46 -4.34
C GLU A 226 -17.95 -27.39 -5.42
N LEU A 227 -16.89 -26.60 -5.56
CA LEU A 227 -16.67 -25.82 -6.77
C LEU A 227 -16.30 -26.80 -7.89
N LYS A 228 -17.29 -27.35 -8.58
CA LYS A 228 -17.08 -27.99 -9.89
C LYS A 228 -16.82 -26.90 -10.92
N ALA A 229 -15.68 -26.21 -10.82
CA ALA A 229 -15.17 -25.46 -11.93
C ALA A 229 -14.58 -26.44 -12.95
N SER A 230 -15.42 -27.15 -13.66
CA SER A 230 -15.00 -27.65 -14.95
C SER A 230 -14.89 -26.42 -15.85
N VAL A 231 -13.70 -25.83 -15.89
CA VAL A 231 -13.34 -24.96 -16.99
C VAL A 231 -13.32 -25.87 -18.21
N LYS A 232 -14.46 -25.95 -18.93
CA LYS A 232 -14.42 -26.38 -20.30
C LYS A 232 -13.46 -25.45 -20.99
N LYS A 233 -12.23 -25.91 -21.24
CA LYS A 233 -11.37 -25.28 -22.23
C LYS A 233 -12.22 -25.25 -23.48
N ALA A 234 -12.72 -24.09 -23.85
CA ALA A 234 -13.22 -23.87 -25.21
C ALA A 234 -12.03 -24.24 -26.09
N ALA A 235 -12.16 -25.35 -26.79
CA ALA A 235 -11.21 -25.71 -27.82
C ALA A 235 -11.28 -24.56 -28.83
N ARG A 236 -10.32 -23.65 -28.78
CA ARG A 236 -10.08 -22.69 -29.85
C ARG A 236 -9.50 -23.49 -31.00
N THR A 237 -10.34 -24.15 -31.73
CA THR A 237 -10.04 -24.54 -33.11
C THR A 237 -10.16 -23.26 -33.92
N ILE A 238 -9.02 -22.65 -34.21
CA ILE A 238 -8.94 -21.63 -35.25
C ILE A 238 -9.05 -22.45 -36.54
N SER A 239 -10.24 -22.56 -37.10
CA SER A 239 -10.40 -22.98 -38.46
C SER A 239 -10.06 -21.77 -39.34
N ASN A 240 -8.90 -21.84 -40.01
CA ASN A 240 -8.52 -20.87 -41.03
C ASN A 240 -9.41 -21.17 -42.25
N ASP A 241 -10.53 -20.50 -42.38
CA ASP A 241 -11.37 -20.55 -43.57
C ASP A 241 -10.88 -19.66 -44.73
N ASP A 242 -9.67 -19.13 -44.62
CA ASP A 242 -9.04 -18.24 -45.61
C ASP A 242 -8.27 -18.94 -46.73
N VAL A 243 -8.38 -20.24 -46.87
CA VAL A 243 -7.89 -20.92 -48.07
C VAL A 243 -9.00 -20.97 -49.12
N LYS A 244 -9.18 -19.88 -49.84
CA LYS A 244 -9.96 -19.90 -51.10
C LYS A 244 -9.21 -20.71 -52.13
N SER A 245 -9.66 -21.93 -52.35
CA SER A 245 -9.43 -22.62 -53.63
C SER A 245 -10.16 -21.83 -54.73
N GLY A 246 -9.42 -21.43 -55.77
CA GLY A 246 -9.97 -20.67 -56.88
C GLY A 246 -11.11 -21.38 -57.57
N GLY A 247 -12.22 -20.65 -57.77
CA GLY A 247 -13.38 -21.12 -58.54
C GLY A 247 -14.52 -20.09 -58.49
N SER A 248 -14.66 -19.36 -59.54
CA SER A 248 -15.72 -18.47 -60.02
C SER A 248 -17.07 -18.46 -59.32
N GLY A 249 -17.62 -17.26 -59.09
CA GLY A 249 -19.01 -16.92 -59.41
C GLY A 249 -19.92 -16.49 -58.28
N SER A 250 -20.39 -15.23 -58.41
CA SER A 250 -21.71 -14.72 -58.06
C SER A 250 -22.12 -14.43 -56.61
N GLY A 251 -22.19 -13.15 -56.32
CA GLY A 251 -23.31 -12.36 -55.73
C GLY A 251 -23.97 -12.76 -54.40
N GLY A 252 -23.98 -11.82 -53.48
CA GLY A 252 -24.96 -11.81 -52.39
C GLY A 252 -24.47 -11.13 -51.11
N GLY A 253 -24.99 -9.94 -50.83
CA GLY A 253 -24.70 -9.18 -49.63
C GLY A 253 -25.32 -9.78 -48.34
N GLY A 254 -24.72 -9.50 -47.21
CA GLY A 254 -25.25 -9.86 -45.92
C GLY A 254 -24.56 -9.03 -44.81
N GLU A 255 -25.37 -8.24 -44.15
CA GLU A 255 -25.05 -7.30 -43.09
C GLU A 255 -24.30 -7.91 -41.91
N ILE A 256 -23.34 -7.16 -41.43
CA ILE A 256 -22.61 -7.46 -40.18
C ILE A 256 -23.29 -6.69 -39.03
N GLY A 257 -24.02 -7.39 -38.20
CA GLY A 257 -24.55 -6.87 -36.95
C GLY A 257 -23.58 -7.10 -35.81
N CYS A 258 -22.92 -6.05 -35.36
CA CYS A 258 -22.18 -6.04 -34.07
C CYS A 258 -23.17 -5.91 -32.92
N LYS A 259 -23.26 -6.90 -32.05
CA LYS A 259 -23.92 -6.79 -30.74
C LYS A 259 -22.88 -6.51 -29.68
N TYR A 260 -22.94 -5.30 -29.12
CA TYR A 260 -22.31 -4.94 -27.88
C TYR A 260 -23.11 -5.52 -26.71
N ILE A 261 -22.41 -6.13 -25.74
CA ILE A 261 -22.96 -6.45 -24.41
C ILE A 261 -22.08 -5.71 -23.39
N PRO A 262 -22.67 -4.84 -22.56
CA PRO A 262 -21.89 -4.13 -21.52
C PRO A 262 -21.80 -4.95 -20.24
N PHE A 263 -20.66 -4.79 -19.55
CA PHE A 263 -20.51 -4.97 -18.10
C PHE A 263 -19.80 -3.76 -17.53
#